data_f72b168b7dbac8f7d3935a70cb3a20aa
#
_entry.id   f72b168b7dbac8f7d3935a70cb3a20aa
#
_cell.length_a   1.000
_cell.length_b   1.000
_cell.length_c   1.000
_cell.angle_alpha   90.00
_cell.angle_beta   90.00
_cell.angle_gamma   90.00
#
_symmetry.space_group_name_H-M   'P 1'
#
loop_
_entity.id
_entity.type
_entity.pdbx_description
1 polymer ?
#
loop_
_entity_poly.entity_id
_entity_poly.type
_entity_poly.pdbx_seq_one_letter_code
_entity_poly.pdbx_strand_id
1 'polypeptide(L)'
;MTEVQERRKKTVEASMTEQVHLIMQQHLNGGGRLFGGALMQWLDEVAGVVAMRHAETYRVVTAAVDNLQFKHAIYEGEIVVLKGYVTDVGRTSMEVRVDTFVESLSGARKLVNTAYVVM
;
A
#
# COMPACT_ATOMS: atom_id res chain seq x y z
N MET A 1 20.27 13.79 -20.51
CA MET A 1 19.89 12.84 -19.46
C MET A 1 19.11 11.70 -20.07
N THR A 2 19.45 10.46 -19.74
CA THR A 2 18.71 9.31 -20.26
C THR A 2 17.37 9.17 -19.55
N GLU A 3 16.44 8.48 -20.17
CA GLU A 3 15.12 8.18 -19.61
C GLU A 3 15.23 7.48 -18.26
N VAL A 4 16.19 6.55 -18.11
CA VAL A 4 16.45 5.84 -16.86
C VAL A 4 16.92 6.79 -15.75
N GLN A 5 17.76 7.76 -16.07
CA GLN A 5 18.23 8.76 -15.11
C GLN A 5 17.10 9.67 -14.66
N GLU A 6 16.20 10.04 -15.56
CA GLU A 6 15.00 10.83 -15.24
C GLU A 6 14.08 10.08 -14.28
N ARG A 7 13.84 8.79 -14.51
CA ARG A 7 13.03 7.95 -13.62
C ARG A 7 13.61 7.87 -12.21
N ARG A 8 14.95 7.76 -12.10
CA ARG A 8 15.62 7.71 -10.79
C ARG A 8 15.50 9.01 -10.02
N LYS A 9 15.26 10.12 -10.72
CA LYS A 9 15.06 11.43 -10.11
C LYS A 9 13.60 11.75 -9.84
N LYS A 10 12.68 10.83 -10.16
CA LYS A 10 11.26 11.02 -9.89
C LYS A 10 11.04 11.16 -8.39
N THR A 11 10.24 12.14 -7.99
CA THR A 11 9.91 12.38 -6.59
C THR A 11 9.00 11.29 -6.04
N VAL A 12 9.01 11.12 -4.72
CA VAL A 12 8.12 10.19 -4.01
C VAL A 12 6.66 10.53 -4.31
N GLU A 13 6.32 11.80 -4.31
CA GLU A 13 4.96 12.28 -4.55
C GLU A 13 4.43 11.91 -5.94
N ALA A 14 5.31 11.83 -6.93
CA ALA A 14 4.92 11.53 -8.32
C ALA A 14 4.32 10.14 -8.49
N SER A 15 4.71 9.19 -7.64
CA SER A 15 4.22 7.80 -7.69
C SER A 15 3.33 7.44 -6.51
N MET A 16 3.17 8.33 -5.53
CA MET A 16 2.34 8.06 -4.36
C MET A 16 0.93 7.67 -4.77
N THR A 17 0.40 6.63 -4.14
CA THR A 17 -0.89 6.05 -4.49
C THR A 17 -1.72 5.86 -3.24
N GLU A 18 -2.98 6.25 -3.30
CA GLU A 18 -3.96 5.96 -2.26
C GLU A 18 -5.05 5.05 -2.82
N GLN A 19 -5.51 4.13 -1.99
CA GLN A 19 -6.65 3.27 -2.28
C GLN A 19 -7.60 3.34 -1.08
N VAL A 20 -8.89 3.50 -1.36
CA VAL A 20 -9.91 3.62 -0.32
C VAL A 20 -10.86 2.45 -0.42
N HIS A 21 -11.14 1.82 0.71
CA HIS A 21 -12.10 0.70 0.81
C HIS A 21 -13.11 0.96 1.93
N LEU A 22 -14.38 0.78 1.61
CA LEU A 22 -15.41 0.60 2.62
C LEU A 22 -15.41 -0.88 3.03
N ILE A 23 -15.26 -1.15 4.32
CA ILE A 23 -15.23 -2.53 4.81
C ILE A 23 -16.65 -3.09 4.85
N MET A 24 -16.87 -4.11 4.04
CA MET A 24 -18.14 -4.78 3.87
C MET A 24 -18.06 -6.19 4.46
N GLN A 25 -19.22 -6.84 4.59
CA GLN A 25 -19.31 -8.16 5.20
C GLN A 25 -18.41 -9.20 4.52
N GLN A 26 -18.28 -9.16 3.20
CA GLN A 26 -17.42 -10.09 2.47
C GLN A 26 -15.93 -9.94 2.78
N HIS A 27 -15.52 -8.83 3.38
CA HIS A 27 -14.12 -8.58 3.76
C HIS A 27 -13.77 -9.14 5.14
N LEU A 28 -14.77 -9.66 5.87
CA LEU A 28 -14.60 -10.06 7.27
C LEU A 28 -14.22 -11.54 7.39
N ASN A 29 -13.46 -11.85 8.45
CA ASN A 29 -13.26 -13.23 8.89
C ASN A 29 -14.40 -13.68 9.81
N GLY A 30 -14.33 -14.92 10.31
CA GLY A 30 -15.36 -15.46 11.23
C GLY A 30 -15.47 -14.72 12.56
N GLY A 31 -14.50 -13.89 12.93
CA GLY A 31 -14.51 -13.08 14.15
C GLY A 31 -15.05 -11.66 13.95
N GLY A 32 -15.60 -11.34 12.79
CA GLY A 32 -16.17 -10.01 12.51
C GLY A 32 -15.15 -8.92 12.24
N ARG A 33 -13.90 -9.28 11.97
CA ARG A 33 -12.81 -8.35 11.69
C ARG A 33 -12.34 -8.49 10.24
N LEU A 34 -11.70 -7.45 9.72
CA LEU A 34 -11.11 -7.52 8.39
C LEU A 34 -10.21 -8.75 8.26
N PHE A 35 -10.45 -9.53 7.21
CA PHE A 35 -9.64 -10.70 6.89
C PHE A 35 -8.23 -10.29 6.47
N GLY A 36 -7.20 -10.92 7.09
CA GLY A 36 -5.82 -10.59 6.81
C GLY A 36 -5.42 -10.73 5.34
N GLY A 37 -5.96 -11.74 4.67
CA GLY A 37 -5.73 -11.94 3.25
C GLY A 37 -6.27 -10.82 2.36
N ALA A 38 -7.39 -10.21 2.75
CA ALA A 38 -7.93 -9.05 2.03
C ALA A 38 -6.99 -7.85 2.14
N LEU A 39 -6.48 -7.58 3.36
CA LEU A 39 -5.50 -6.50 3.53
C LEU A 39 -4.22 -6.77 2.74
N MET A 40 -3.72 -8.00 2.77
CA MET A 40 -2.52 -8.37 2.00
C MET A 40 -2.70 -8.13 0.51
N GLN A 41 -3.86 -8.49 -0.02
CA GLN A 41 -4.18 -8.23 -1.43
C GLN A 41 -4.15 -6.74 -1.74
N TRP A 42 -4.76 -5.92 -0.91
CA TRP A 42 -4.79 -4.47 -1.10
C TRP A 42 -3.40 -3.84 -0.96
N LEU A 43 -2.60 -4.30 -0.01
CA LEU A 43 -1.21 -3.86 0.15
C LEU A 43 -0.40 -4.14 -1.12
N ASP A 44 -0.55 -5.34 -1.67
CA ASP A 44 0.15 -5.73 -2.89
C ASP A 44 -0.31 -4.90 -4.10
N GLU A 45 -1.61 -4.68 -4.22
CA GLU A 45 -2.17 -3.84 -5.29
C GLU A 45 -1.63 -2.42 -5.24
N VAL A 46 -1.65 -1.79 -4.07
CA VAL A 46 -1.15 -0.42 -3.90
C VAL A 46 0.35 -0.34 -4.18
N ALA A 47 1.12 -1.27 -3.63
CA ALA A 47 2.56 -1.32 -3.86
C ALA A 47 2.89 -1.54 -5.33
N GLY A 48 2.14 -2.41 -6.01
CA GLY A 48 2.28 -2.66 -7.43
C GLY A 48 2.04 -1.40 -8.27
N VAL A 49 0.99 -0.66 -7.97
CA VAL A 49 0.68 0.59 -8.68
C VAL A 49 1.76 1.64 -8.44
N VAL A 50 2.24 1.78 -7.20
CA VAL A 50 3.35 2.69 -6.88
C VAL A 50 4.59 2.34 -7.72
N ALA A 51 4.95 1.06 -7.74
CA ALA A 51 6.11 0.58 -8.48
C ALA A 51 5.97 0.83 -9.99
N MET A 52 4.80 0.54 -10.55
CA MET A 52 4.51 0.78 -11.96
C MET A 52 4.62 2.26 -12.31
N ARG A 53 4.05 3.12 -11.48
CA ARG A 53 4.11 4.58 -11.68
C ARG A 53 5.53 5.10 -11.57
N HIS A 54 6.27 4.62 -10.57
CA HIS A 54 7.64 5.11 -10.32
C HIS A 54 8.62 4.65 -11.40
N ALA A 55 8.54 3.39 -11.81
CA ALA A 55 9.39 2.80 -12.84
C ALA A 55 8.88 3.04 -14.27
N GLU A 56 7.64 3.50 -14.42
CA GLU A 56 6.98 3.71 -15.72
C GLU A 56 6.95 2.44 -16.57
N THR A 57 6.66 1.31 -15.94
CA THR A 57 6.52 0.01 -16.60
C THR A 57 5.48 -0.85 -15.88
N TYR A 58 4.80 -1.72 -16.62
CA TYR A 58 3.91 -2.72 -16.05
C TYR A 58 4.64 -3.98 -15.56
N ARG A 59 5.95 -4.08 -15.82
CA ARG A 59 6.75 -5.25 -15.49
C ARG A 59 7.30 -5.14 -14.09
N VAL A 60 6.41 -5.28 -13.11
CA VAL A 60 6.80 -5.31 -11.69
C VAL A 60 6.26 -6.59 -11.05
N VAL A 61 7.03 -7.16 -10.14
CA VAL A 61 6.70 -8.37 -9.42
C VAL A 61 7.04 -8.17 -7.95
N THR A 62 6.13 -8.58 -7.07
CA THR A 62 6.39 -8.56 -5.63
C THR A 62 7.43 -9.61 -5.28
N ALA A 63 8.55 -9.17 -4.70
CA ALA A 63 9.62 -10.07 -4.26
C ALA A 63 9.47 -10.44 -2.79
N ALA A 64 9.03 -9.52 -1.95
CA ALA A 64 8.88 -9.75 -0.52
C ALA A 64 7.91 -8.75 0.10
N VAL A 65 7.22 -9.19 1.15
CA VAL A 65 6.37 -8.33 1.99
C VAL A 65 6.84 -8.50 3.41
N ASP A 66 7.14 -7.40 4.09
CA ASP A 66 7.61 -7.41 5.45
C ASP A 66 6.64 -6.65 6.36
N ASN A 67 6.55 -7.10 7.61
CA ASN A 67 5.88 -6.38 8.70
C ASN A 67 4.34 -6.33 8.61
N LEU A 68 3.71 -7.48 8.38
CA LEU A 68 2.25 -7.61 8.37
C LEU A 68 1.69 -7.85 9.78
N GLN A 69 1.86 -6.89 10.67
CA GLN A 69 1.24 -6.95 11.97
C GLN A 69 0.03 -6.02 12.02
N PHE A 70 -1.13 -6.61 12.28
CA PHE A 70 -2.34 -5.85 12.60
C PHE A 70 -2.24 -5.33 14.03
N LYS A 71 -1.93 -4.07 14.19
CA LYS A 71 -1.88 -3.42 15.51
C LYS A 71 -3.27 -3.15 16.06
N HIS A 72 -4.24 -2.97 15.17
CA HIS A 72 -5.63 -2.66 15.53
C HIS A 72 -6.58 -3.42 14.63
N ALA A 73 -7.68 -3.91 15.19
CA ALA A 73 -8.73 -4.56 14.43
C ALA A 73 -9.47 -3.55 13.56
N ILE A 74 -9.89 -4.00 12.38
CA ILE A 74 -10.70 -3.21 11.44
C ILE A 74 -12.05 -3.91 11.33
N TYR A 75 -13.13 -3.14 11.41
CA TYR A 75 -14.50 -3.65 11.47
C TYR A 75 -15.35 -3.21 10.29
N GLU A 76 -16.49 -3.91 10.11
CA GLU A 76 -17.46 -3.56 9.08
C GLU A 76 -17.93 -2.11 9.22
N GLY A 77 -18.09 -1.45 8.08
CA GLY A 77 -18.55 -0.06 8.02
C GLY A 77 -17.44 0.97 8.16
N GLU A 78 -16.23 0.55 8.52
CA GLU A 78 -15.10 1.46 8.59
C GLU A 78 -14.54 1.78 7.20
N ILE A 79 -14.03 2.99 7.05
CA ILE A 79 -13.34 3.42 5.83
C ILE A 79 -11.85 3.19 6.04
N VAL A 80 -11.25 2.40 5.17
CA VAL A 80 -9.82 2.08 5.21
C VAL A 80 -9.12 2.78 4.05
N VAL A 81 -8.02 3.46 4.34
CA VAL A 81 -7.19 4.12 3.35
C VAL A 81 -5.80 3.50 3.38
N LEU A 82 -5.34 3.03 2.25
CA LEU A 82 -3.97 2.56 2.07
C LEU A 82 -3.21 3.61 1.28
N LYS A 83 -2.09 4.07 1.85
CA LYS A 83 -1.24 5.07 1.21
C LYS A 83 0.13 4.47 0.97
N GLY A 84 0.50 4.32 -0.30
CA GLY A 84 1.78 3.76 -0.72
C GLY A 84 2.71 4.79 -1.31
N TYR A 85 3.99 4.68 -0.99
CA TYR A 85 5.03 5.55 -1.53
C TYR A 85 6.39 4.85 -1.48
N VAL A 86 7.25 5.21 -2.42
CA VAL A 86 8.60 4.65 -2.50
C VAL A 86 9.46 5.19 -1.38
N THR A 87 10.18 4.29 -0.70
CA THR A 87 11.12 4.66 0.37
C THR A 87 12.58 4.42 -0.01
N ASP A 88 12.80 3.51 -0.95
CA ASP A 88 14.15 3.23 -1.43
C ASP A 88 14.10 2.68 -2.85
N VAL A 89 15.09 3.05 -3.66
CA VAL A 89 15.23 2.58 -5.03
C VAL A 89 16.63 2.00 -5.19
N GLY A 90 16.69 0.70 -5.40
CA GLY A 90 17.92 0.01 -5.72
C GLY A 90 18.10 -0.09 -7.24
N ARG A 91 19.10 -0.87 -7.64
CA ARG A 91 19.44 -1.04 -9.04
C ARG A 91 18.38 -1.83 -9.82
N THR A 92 17.86 -2.88 -9.20
CA THR A 92 16.90 -3.81 -9.83
C THR A 92 15.63 -3.98 -9.00
N SER A 93 15.51 -3.27 -7.89
CA SER A 93 14.39 -3.35 -6.98
C SER A 93 14.05 -1.99 -6.40
N MET A 94 12.87 -1.89 -5.81
CA MET A 94 12.48 -0.74 -5.02
C MET A 94 11.70 -1.19 -3.81
N GLU A 95 11.77 -0.42 -2.73
CA GLU A 95 10.99 -0.62 -1.53
C GLU A 95 9.83 0.37 -1.52
N VAL A 96 8.65 -0.15 -1.30
CA VAL A 96 7.43 0.65 -1.17
C VAL A 96 6.89 0.48 0.24
N ARG A 97 6.68 1.59 0.94
CA ARG A 97 5.99 1.59 2.22
C ARG A 97 4.50 1.80 1.96
N VAL A 98 3.67 1.00 2.61
CA VAL A 98 2.22 1.16 2.56
C VAL A 98 1.70 1.32 3.98
N ASP A 99 1.15 2.50 4.26
CA ASP A 99 0.49 2.81 5.52
C ASP A 99 -1.00 2.56 5.37
N THR A 100 -1.59 1.83 6.32
CA THR A 100 -3.02 1.58 6.36
C THR A 100 -3.63 2.39 7.49
N PHE A 101 -4.68 3.14 7.15
CA PHE A 101 -5.39 4.01 8.08
C PHE A 101 -6.86 3.63 8.15
N VAL A 102 -7.46 3.83 9.31
CA VAL A 102 -8.92 3.94 9.43
C VAL A 102 -9.27 5.42 9.45
N GLU A 103 -10.17 5.83 8.56
CA GLU A 103 -10.55 7.23 8.41
C GLU A 103 -11.94 7.46 8.98
N SER A 104 -12.06 8.49 9.83
CA SER A 104 -13.35 8.92 10.35
C SER A 104 -14.08 9.81 9.33
N LEU A 105 -15.39 10.02 9.54
CA LEU A 105 -16.18 10.89 8.66
C LEU A 105 -15.71 12.33 8.68
N SER A 106 -14.98 12.74 9.73
CA SER A 106 -14.36 14.09 9.79
C SER A 106 -13.08 14.19 8.94
N GLY A 107 -12.60 13.07 8.39
CA GLY A 107 -11.35 13.01 7.64
C GLY A 107 -10.12 12.70 8.49
N ALA A 108 -10.26 12.56 9.81
CA ALA A 108 -9.16 12.17 10.68
C ALA A 108 -8.75 10.72 10.40
N ARG A 109 -7.45 10.48 10.31
CA ARG A 109 -6.89 9.16 9.99
C ARG A 109 -6.12 8.60 11.17
N LYS A 110 -6.39 7.34 11.51
CA LYS A 110 -5.66 6.58 12.53
C LYS A 110 -4.83 5.51 11.84
N LEU A 111 -3.52 5.56 12.03
CA LEU A 111 -2.62 4.54 11.49
C LEU A 111 -2.83 3.22 12.21
N VAL A 112 -3.16 2.17 11.47
CA VAL A 112 -3.43 0.84 12.03
C VAL A 112 -2.41 -0.21 11.59
N ASN A 113 -1.68 0.05 10.51
CA ASN A 113 -0.65 -0.87 10.03
C ASN A 113 0.34 -0.15 9.13
N THR A 114 1.58 -0.62 9.12
CA THR A 114 2.61 -0.21 8.16
C THR A 114 3.28 -1.46 7.63
N ALA A 115 3.39 -1.55 6.32
CA ALA A 115 4.07 -2.65 5.65
C ALA A 115 5.09 -2.12 4.66
N TYR A 116 6.14 -2.90 4.44
CA TYR A 116 7.15 -2.63 3.41
C TYR A 116 7.09 -3.74 2.38
N VAL A 117 7.04 -3.35 1.12
CA VAL A 117 6.94 -4.30 0.00
C VAL A 117 8.14 -4.05 -0.92
N VAL A 118 8.89 -5.11 -1.20
CA VAL A 118 9.99 -5.07 -2.16
C VAL A 118 9.47 -5.56 -3.51
N MET A 119 9.65 -4.71 -4.51
CA MET A 119 9.16 -4.96 -5.87
C MET A 119 10.32 -5.15 -6.84
#